data_346be27c8a167649d5249e271a1c19bb
#
_entry.id   346be27c8a167649d5249e271a1c19bb
#
_cell.length_a   1.000
_cell.length_b   1.000
_cell.length_c   1.000
_cell.angle_alpha   90.00
_cell.angle_beta   90.00
_cell.angle_gamma   90.00
#
_symmetry.space_group_name_H-M   'P 1'
#
loop_
_entity.id
_entity.type
_entity.pdbx_description
1 polymer ?
#
loop_
_entity_poly.entity_id
_entity_poly.type
_entity_poly.pdbx_seq_one_letter_code
_entity_poly.pdbx_strand_id
1 'polypeptide(L)'
;MKLLKYIKNRVIYSFRANSDSYIKYLKNKGMSIGIGTYFISAKDTWIDDQKPWMITIGDNCVITSGVVVLSHDYSWIVLKNKYGDILGNIKETRIGNNCFVGMNSIILCGTQIGNNVIIGANSVVSGEYPDDCVIAGNPAKIICTLDEFRKKRKEKFVNESIKFAQLYYLNSVSYTHL
;
A
#
# COMPACT_ATOMS: atom_id res chain seq x y z
N MET A 1 26.45 -25.50 5.24
CA MET A 1 25.48 -25.02 4.25
C MET A 1 24.15 -24.54 4.86
N LYS A 2 23.50 -25.27 5.78
CA LYS A 2 22.23 -24.86 6.42
C LYS A 2 22.35 -23.60 7.29
N LEU A 3 23.43 -23.44 8.08
CA LEU A 3 23.66 -22.28 8.96
C LEU A 3 23.87 -20.98 8.16
N LEU A 4 24.62 -21.01 7.08
CA LEU A 4 24.82 -19.86 6.18
C LEU A 4 23.51 -19.42 5.50
N LYS A 5 22.65 -20.38 5.12
CA LYS A 5 21.32 -20.11 4.56
C LYS A 5 20.39 -19.51 5.62
N TYR A 6 20.49 -19.97 6.87
CA TYR A 6 19.74 -19.44 8.00
C TYR A 6 20.16 -18.01 8.35
N ILE A 7 21.48 -17.74 8.43
CA ILE A 7 22.04 -16.40 8.68
C ILE A 7 21.69 -15.45 7.52
N LYS A 8 21.82 -15.90 6.28
CA LYS A 8 21.44 -15.13 5.09
C LYS A 8 19.98 -14.75 5.11
N ASN A 9 19.08 -15.70 5.44
CA ASN A 9 17.65 -15.41 5.57
C ASN A 9 17.38 -14.43 6.71
N ARG A 10 18.03 -14.57 7.88
CA ARG A 10 17.85 -13.67 9.02
C ARG A 10 18.34 -12.24 8.72
N VAL A 11 19.43 -12.09 7.97
CA VAL A 11 19.94 -10.79 7.50
C VAL A 11 19.03 -10.21 6.42
N ILE A 12 18.55 -11.02 5.47
CA ILE A 12 17.64 -10.59 4.40
C ILE A 12 16.29 -10.12 4.98
N TYR A 13 15.80 -10.73 6.08
CA TYR A 13 14.55 -10.34 6.71
C TYR A 13 14.70 -9.25 7.79
N SER A 14 15.93 -8.87 8.17
CA SER A 14 16.16 -7.81 9.16
C SER A 14 15.67 -6.45 8.70
N PHE A 15 15.72 -6.15 7.40
CA PHE A 15 15.20 -4.90 6.84
C PHE A 15 13.66 -4.80 6.88
N ARG A 16 12.95 -5.92 7.07
CA ARG A 16 11.49 -5.96 7.26
C ARG A 16 11.10 -6.14 8.72
N ALA A 17 11.99 -5.89 9.66
CA ALA A 17 11.70 -6.08 11.09
C ALA A 17 10.61 -5.14 11.58
N ASN A 18 10.58 -3.91 11.08
CA ASN A 18 9.58 -2.89 11.36
C ASN A 18 9.43 -1.93 10.17
N SER A 19 8.51 -0.98 10.28
CA SER A 19 8.23 0.03 9.25
C SER A 19 9.48 0.84 8.89
N ASP A 20 10.19 1.38 9.87
CA ASP A 20 11.32 2.28 9.64
C ASP A 20 12.46 1.60 8.90
N SER A 21 12.81 0.38 9.30
CA SER A 21 13.85 -0.41 8.65
C SER A 21 13.47 -0.75 7.20
N TYR A 22 12.19 -1.03 6.95
CA TYR A 22 11.70 -1.33 5.61
C TYR A 22 11.69 -0.09 4.72
N ILE A 23 11.20 1.05 5.22
CA ILE A 23 11.24 2.33 4.52
C ILE A 23 12.68 2.73 4.18
N LYS A 24 13.60 2.61 5.14
CA LYS A 24 15.02 2.88 4.91
C LYS A 24 15.59 1.98 3.80
N TYR A 25 15.26 0.70 3.81
CA TYR A 25 15.66 -0.23 2.76
C TYR A 25 15.14 0.20 1.38
N LEU A 26 13.84 0.49 1.27
CA LEU A 26 13.22 0.88 0.01
C LEU A 26 13.78 2.22 -0.52
N LYS A 27 13.99 3.21 0.35
CA LYS A 27 14.64 4.49 -0.01
C LYS A 27 16.06 4.29 -0.49
N ASN A 28 16.84 3.43 0.15
CA ASN A 28 18.20 3.12 -0.27
C ASN A 28 18.25 2.41 -1.63
N LYS A 29 17.17 1.74 -2.03
CA LYS A 29 17.00 1.18 -3.37
C LYS A 29 16.62 2.23 -4.42
N GLY A 30 16.25 3.44 -4.03
CA GLY A 30 15.86 4.54 -4.92
C GLY A 30 14.35 4.80 -4.99
N MET A 31 13.55 4.22 -4.10
CA MET A 31 12.11 4.49 -4.00
C MET A 31 11.86 5.84 -3.31
N SER A 32 10.85 6.57 -3.77
CA SER A 32 10.38 7.78 -3.10
C SER A 32 9.27 7.43 -2.11
N ILE A 33 9.51 7.68 -0.82
CA ILE A 33 8.52 7.48 0.25
C ILE A 33 8.52 8.72 1.13
N GLY A 34 7.34 9.30 1.35
CA GLY A 34 7.15 10.54 2.08
C GLY A 34 7.33 10.41 3.59
N ILE A 35 7.24 11.56 4.28
CA ILE A 35 7.35 11.67 5.74
C ILE A 35 6.03 11.22 6.38
N GLY A 36 6.11 10.58 7.55
CA GLY A 36 4.92 10.11 8.27
C GLY A 36 4.23 8.89 7.66
N THR A 37 4.72 8.38 6.53
CA THR A 37 4.24 7.13 5.95
C THR A 37 4.77 5.94 6.73
N TYR A 38 3.91 4.95 6.99
CA TYR A 38 4.32 3.75 7.70
C TYR A 38 3.59 2.48 7.22
N PHE A 39 4.23 1.33 7.47
CA PHE A 39 3.73 0.01 7.16
C PHE A 39 3.31 -0.69 8.46
N ILE A 40 2.02 -1.04 8.59
CA ILE A 40 1.51 -1.77 9.79
C ILE A 40 2.21 -3.12 9.94
N SER A 41 2.44 -3.83 8.82
CA SER A 41 3.20 -5.08 8.80
C SER A 41 4.17 -5.10 7.63
N ALA A 42 5.39 -4.63 7.88
CA ALA A 42 6.45 -4.64 6.87
C ALA A 42 6.81 -6.06 6.39
N LYS A 43 6.61 -7.07 7.24
CA LYS A 43 6.91 -8.48 6.93
C LYS A 43 5.99 -9.05 5.87
N ASP A 44 4.72 -8.66 5.90
CA ASP A 44 3.66 -9.20 5.05
C ASP A 44 3.36 -8.30 3.84
N THR A 45 4.03 -7.14 3.75
CA THR A 45 3.86 -6.19 2.65
C THR A 45 4.94 -6.40 1.59
N TRP A 46 4.58 -6.38 0.32
CA TRP A 46 5.52 -6.50 -0.77
C TRP A 46 5.46 -5.32 -1.72
N ILE A 47 6.50 -4.50 -1.68
CA ILE A 47 6.70 -3.42 -2.63
C ILE A 47 7.76 -3.87 -3.63
N ASP A 48 7.46 -3.79 -4.92
CA ASP A 48 8.36 -4.18 -6.00
C ASP A 48 9.65 -3.34 -5.97
N ASP A 49 10.76 -3.99 -5.64
CA ASP A 49 12.07 -3.35 -5.53
C ASP A 49 13.00 -3.64 -6.69
N GLN A 50 12.49 -4.22 -7.79
CA GLN A 50 13.28 -4.43 -8.99
C GLN A 50 13.48 -3.14 -9.80
N LYS A 51 12.47 -2.24 -9.74
CA LYS A 51 12.52 -0.90 -10.34
C LYS A 51 12.00 0.14 -9.34
N PRO A 52 12.69 0.33 -8.22
CA PRO A 52 12.19 1.10 -7.08
C PRO A 52 11.93 2.56 -7.42
N TRP A 53 12.68 3.15 -8.37
CA TRP A 53 12.45 4.52 -8.85
C TRP A 53 11.13 4.72 -9.61
N MET A 54 10.44 3.62 -9.95
CA MET A 54 9.12 3.64 -10.59
C MET A 54 7.98 3.61 -9.57
N ILE A 55 8.28 3.66 -8.26
CA ILE A 55 7.26 3.68 -7.21
C ILE A 55 7.46 4.90 -6.33
N THR A 56 6.38 5.66 -6.20
CA THR A 56 6.29 6.82 -5.30
C THR A 56 5.15 6.63 -4.32
N ILE A 57 5.41 6.79 -3.03
CA ILE A 57 4.41 6.83 -1.96
C ILE A 57 4.56 8.17 -1.25
N GLY A 58 3.50 8.93 -1.17
CA GLY A 58 3.49 10.28 -0.59
C GLY A 58 3.64 10.29 0.94
N ASP A 59 3.36 11.45 1.52
CA ASP A 59 3.42 11.70 2.97
C ASP A 59 2.18 11.12 3.69
N ASN A 60 2.35 10.77 4.97
CA ASN A 60 1.26 10.38 5.89
C ASN A 60 0.40 9.22 5.37
N CYS A 61 0.98 8.30 4.62
CA CYS A 61 0.28 7.12 4.13
C CYS A 61 0.35 5.97 5.13
N VAL A 62 -0.73 5.19 5.20
CA VAL A 62 -0.82 3.97 6.00
C VAL A 62 -0.95 2.77 5.07
N ILE A 63 0.07 1.94 5.03
CA ILE A 63 0.09 0.72 4.23
C ILE A 63 -0.13 -0.47 5.16
N THR A 64 -1.24 -1.17 5.00
CA THR A 64 -1.60 -2.27 5.90
C THR A 64 -1.00 -3.61 5.47
N SER A 65 -1.27 -4.67 6.24
CA SER A 65 -0.71 -6.01 6.00
C SER A 65 -1.13 -6.59 4.65
N GLY A 66 -0.23 -7.33 4.02
CA GLY A 66 -0.50 -8.06 2.77
C GLY A 66 -0.61 -7.20 1.52
N VAL A 67 -0.36 -5.90 1.62
CA VAL A 67 -0.40 -5.01 0.45
C VAL A 67 0.74 -5.31 -0.51
N VAL A 68 0.42 -5.36 -1.80
CA VAL A 68 1.37 -5.52 -2.91
C VAL A 68 1.33 -4.27 -3.79
N VAL A 69 2.51 -3.71 -4.10
CA VAL A 69 2.64 -2.58 -5.07
C VAL A 69 3.60 -2.98 -6.17
N LEU A 70 3.14 -2.91 -7.42
CA LEU A 70 3.88 -3.33 -8.59
C LEU A 70 4.29 -2.14 -9.46
N SER A 71 5.47 -2.25 -10.10
CA SER A 71 5.97 -1.30 -11.11
C SER A 71 6.09 -1.92 -12.50
N HIS A 72 5.91 -3.23 -12.63
CA HIS A 72 6.01 -3.96 -13.88
C HIS A 72 5.22 -5.28 -13.84
N ASP A 73 5.05 -5.91 -15.00
CA ASP A 73 4.58 -7.28 -15.12
C ASP A 73 5.41 -8.07 -16.16
N TYR A 74 5.27 -9.38 -16.14
CA TYR A 74 5.94 -10.30 -17.06
C TYR A 74 5.01 -10.91 -18.12
N SER A 75 3.85 -10.33 -18.35
CA SER A 75 2.86 -10.84 -19.32
C SER A 75 3.41 -10.90 -20.77
N TRP A 76 4.42 -10.09 -21.08
CA TRP A 76 5.15 -10.13 -22.35
C TRP A 76 5.70 -11.51 -22.72
N ILE A 77 5.94 -12.40 -21.75
CA ILE A 77 6.42 -13.76 -22.02
C ILE A 77 5.42 -14.53 -22.89
N VAL A 78 4.11 -14.36 -22.61
CA VAL A 78 3.05 -15.00 -23.40
C VAL A 78 3.03 -14.44 -24.83
N LEU A 79 3.15 -13.12 -24.98
CA LEU A 79 3.19 -12.45 -26.28
C LEU A 79 4.40 -12.88 -27.10
N LYS A 80 5.56 -12.95 -26.46
CA LYS A 80 6.79 -13.44 -27.07
C LYS A 80 6.65 -14.88 -27.59
N ASN A 81 6.12 -15.77 -26.77
CA ASN A 81 5.99 -17.18 -27.13
C ASN A 81 4.98 -17.41 -28.26
N LYS A 82 3.92 -16.59 -28.32
CA LYS A 82 2.86 -16.75 -29.31
C LYS A 82 3.13 -15.99 -30.62
N TYR A 83 3.66 -14.76 -30.50
CA TYR A 83 3.76 -13.84 -31.62
C TYR A 83 5.20 -13.43 -31.94
N GLY A 84 6.17 -13.72 -31.08
CA GLY A 84 7.55 -13.25 -31.19
C GLY A 84 7.81 -11.86 -30.62
N ASP A 85 6.76 -11.16 -30.15
CA ASP A 85 6.83 -9.78 -29.69
C ASP A 85 7.26 -9.66 -28.21
N ILE A 86 8.15 -8.71 -27.91
CA ILE A 86 8.56 -8.39 -26.55
C ILE A 86 7.91 -7.05 -26.16
N LEU A 87 6.67 -7.10 -25.68
CA LEU A 87 5.89 -5.94 -25.28
C LEU A 87 5.81 -5.88 -23.74
N GLY A 88 6.85 -5.33 -23.13
CA GLY A 88 6.93 -5.19 -21.66
C GLY A 88 5.98 -4.09 -21.16
N ASN A 89 5.49 -4.28 -19.94
CA ASN A 89 4.67 -3.29 -19.23
C ASN A 89 5.41 -2.84 -17.97
N ILE A 90 6.02 -1.65 -18.07
CA ILE A 90 6.73 -0.98 -16.98
C ILE A 90 6.19 0.44 -16.94
N LYS A 91 5.57 0.83 -15.81
CA LYS A 91 4.97 2.15 -15.65
C LYS A 91 5.14 2.64 -14.23
N GLU A 92 5.25 3.95 -14.08
CA GLU A 92 5.30 4.59 -12.76
C GLU A 92 3.99 4.34 -12.01
N THR A 93 4.13 3.84 -10.76
CA THR A 93 3.04 3.64 -9.82
C THR A 93 3.16 4.67 -8.71
N ARG A 94 2.10 5.46 -8.52
CA ARG A 94 2.07 6.55 -7.54
C ARG A 94 0.91 6.40 -6.57
N ILE A 95 1.21 6.57 -5.29
CA ILE A 95 0.24 6.76 -4.21
C ILE A 95 0.48 8.17 -3.67
N GLY A 96 -0.55 9.02 -3.70
CA GLY A 96 -0.48 10.41 -3.22
C GLY A 96 -0.31 10.50 -1.70
N ASN A 97 -0.53 11.69 -1.15
CA ASN A 97 -0.40 11.95 0.28
C ASN A 97 -1.67 11.54 1.05
N ASN A 98 -1.51 11.25 2.35
CA ASN A 98 -2.63 10.97 3.25
C ASN A 98 -3.54 9.85 2.72
N CYS A 99 -2.95 8.76 2.28
CA CYS A 99 -3.67 7.60 1.73
C CYS A 99 -3.66 6.43 2.72
N PHE A 100 -4.78 5.73 2.77
CA PHE A 100 -4.92 4.46 3.49
C PHE A 100 -5.06 3.32 2.49
N VAL A 101 -4.19 2.32 2.57
CA VAL A 101 -4.25 1.12 1.74
C VAL A 101 -4.67 -0.08 2.59
N GLY A 102 -5.90 -0.54 2.35
CA GLY A 102 -6.50 -1.67 3.08
C GLY A 102 -5.78 -2.99 2.84
N MET A 103 -5.93 -3.91 3.80
CA MET A 103 -5.25 -5.21 3.83
C MET A 103 -5.43 -6.00 2.52
N ASN A 104 -4.36 -6.69 2.11
CA ASN A 104 -4.33 -7.58 0.94
C ASN A 104 -4.69 -6.89 -0.39
N SER A 105 -4.60 -5.57 -0.46
CA SER A 105 -4.83 -4.87 -1.72
C SER A 105 -3.62 -4.96 -2.63
N ILE A 106 -3.88 -5.04 -3.94
CA ILE A 106 -2.85 -5.11 -4.98
C ILE A 106 -2.94 -3.85 -5.82
N ILE A 107 -1.87 -3.07 -5.85
CA ILE A 107 -1.73 -1.88 -6.69
C ILE A 107 -0.93 -2.28 -7.92
N LEU A 108 -1.57 -2.32 -9.07
CA LEU A 108 -0.95 -2.73 -10.33
C LEU A 108 -0.04 -1.63 -10.90
N CYS A 109 0.90 -2.03 -11.74
CA CYS A 109 1.82 -1.09 -12.37
C CYS A 109 1.08 -0.03 -13.21
N GLY A 110 1.56 1.20 -13.15
CA GLY A 110 0.95 2.34 -13.84
C GLY A 110 -0.22 2.99 -13.12
N THR A 111 -0.58 2.50 -11.92
CA THR A 111 -1.66 3.09 -11.12
C THR A 111 -1.25 4.46 -10.59
N GLN A 112 -2.14 5.44 -10.74
CA GLN A 112 -1.98 6.81 -10.23
C GLN A 112 -3.10 7.10 -9.22
N ILE A 113 -2.75 7.22 -7.96
CA ILE A 113 -3.69 7.49 -6.87
C ILE A 113 -3.43 8.89 -6.34
N GLY A 114 -4.48 9.72 -6.30
CA GLY A 114 -4.45 11.08 -5.75
C GLY A 114 -4.23 11.12 -4.25
N ASN A 115 -4.47 12.30 -3.67
CA ASN A 115 -4.32 12.53 -2.23
C ASN A 115 -5.63 12.22 -1.48
N ASN A 116 -5.54 11.96 -0.17
CA ASN A 116 -6.70 11.71 0.69
C ASN A 116 -7.57 10.53 0.21
N VAL A 117 -6.95 9.45 -0.25
CA VAL A 117 -7.66 8.29 -0.81
C VAL A 117 -7.68 7.14 0.19
N ILE A 118 -8.85 6.53 0.34
CA ILE A 118 -9.05 5.30 1.10
C ILE A 118 -9.22 4.14 0.13
N ILE A 119 -8.35 3.13 0.21
CA ILE A 119 -8.46 1.89 -0.55
C ILE A 119 -9.00 0.80 0.37
N GLY A 120 -10.15 0.23 0.00
CA GLY A 120 -10.75 -0.89 0.72
C GLY A 120 -9.88 -2.15 0.67
N ALA A 121 -9.99 -2.99 1.70
CA ALA A 121 -9.25 -4.27 1.75
C ALA A 121 -9.61 -5.18 0.56
N ASN A 122 -8.67 -6.06 0.17
CA ASN A 122 -8.78 -7.03 -0.94
C ASN A 122 -9.11 -6.39 -2.30
N SER A 123 -8.68 -5.15 -2.52
CA SER A 123 -8.90 -4.44 -3.79
C SER A 123 -7.77 -4.70 -4.78
N VAL A 124 -8.13 -4.82 -6.08
CA VAL A 124 -7.16 -4.82 -7.18
C VAL A 124 -7.28 -3.50 -7.93
N VAL A 125 -6.29 -2.64 -7.74
CA VAL A 125 -6.32 -1.22 -8.13
C VAL A 125 -5.49 -1.02 -9.37
N SER A 126 -6.09 -0.44 -10.43
CA SER A 126 -5.43 -0.10 -11.68
C SER A 126 -6.05 1.15 -12.30
N GLY A 127 -5.24 1.95 -12.99
CA GLY A 127 -5.69 3.20 -13.62
C GLY A 127 -5.48 4.43 -12.73
N GLU A 128 -6.28 5.46 -12.95
CA GLU A 128 -6.14 6.76 -12.32
C GLU A 128 -7.32 7.05 -11.40
N TYR A 129 -7.03 7.55 -10.20
CA TYR A 129 -8.03 7.90 -9.20
C TYR A 129 -7.78 9.31 -8.68
N PRO A 130 -8.82 10.16 -8.63
CA PRO A 130 -8.69 11.53 -8.16
C PRO A 130 -8.44 11.61 -6.66
N ASP A 131 -8.17 12.81 -6.18
CA ASP A 131 -8.14 13.15 -4.77
C ASP A 131 -9.51 12.92 -4.10
N ASP A 132 -9.51 12.79 -2.78
CA ASP A 132 -10.70 12.82 -1.92
C ASP A 132 -11.74 11.74 -2.24
N CYS A 133 -11.32 10.51 -2.50
CA CYS A 133 -12.23 9.41 -2.81
C CYS A 133 -11.96 8.14 -2.01
N VAL A 134 -12.97 7.28 -1.99
CA VAL A 134 -12.89 5.91 -1.47
C VAL A 134 -13.01 4.96 -2.65
N ILE A 135 -12.04 4.08 -2.80
CA ILE A 135 -12.01 3.07 -3.86
C ILE A 135 -11.99 1.67 -3.27
N ALA A 136 -12.66 0.74 -3.90
CA ALA A 136 -12.63 -0.67 -3.46
C ALA A 136 -13.06 -1.62 -4.58
N GLY A 137 -12.73 -2.89 -4.40
CA GLY A 137 -13.20 -4.01 -5.24
C GLY A 137 -12.12 -4.60 -6.15
N ASN A 138 -12.53 -5.61 -6.91
CA ASN A 138 -11.70 -6.28 -7.93
C ASN A 138 -12.51 -6.42 -9.24
N PRO A 139 -12.24 -5.61 -10.27
CA PRO A 139 -11.36 -4.44 -10.27
C PRO A 139 -11.89 -3.30 -9.37
N ALA A 140 -10.98 -2.51 -8.80
CA ALA A 140 -11.35 -1.40 -7.93
C ALA A 140 -12.09 -0.30 -8.70
N LYS A 141 -13.08 0.30 -8.03
CA LYS A 141 -13.87 1.44 -8.54
C LYS A 141 -14.04 2.48 -7.44
N ILE A 142 -14.32 3.71 -7.83
CA ILE A 142 -14.72 4.75 -6.88
C ILE A 142 -16.08 4.35 -6.29
N ILE A 143 -16.11 4.25 -4.97
CA ILE A 143 -17.31 3.87 -4.20
C ILE A 143 -18.10 5.11 -3.77
N CYS A 144 -17.38 6.14 -3.32
CA CYS A 144 -17.94 7.42 -2.90
C CYS A 144 -16.83 8.46 -2.75
N THR A 145 -17.21 9.71 -2.56
CA THR A 145 -16.30 10.77 -2.14
C THR A 145 -15.88 10.58 -0.67
N LEU A 146 -14.76 11.19 -0.29
CA LEU A 146 -14.30 11.15 1.11
C LEU A 146 -15.30 11.86 2.05
N ASP A 147 -15.95 12.93 1.58
CA ASP A 147 -16.99 13.64 2.35
C ASP A 147 -18.23 12.79 2.60
N GLU A 148 -18.69 12.05 1.59
CA GLU A 148 -19.81 11.10 1.77
C GLU A 148 -19.44 9.98 2.75
N PHE A 149 -18.22 9.46 2.66
CA PHE A 149 -17.72 8.46 3.59
C PHE A 149 -17.67 8.99 5.02
N ARG A 150 -17.14 10.21 5.21
CA ARG A 150 -17.10 10.90 6.50
C ARG A 150 -18.50 11.11 7.07
N LYS A 151 -19.46 11.55 6.26
CA LYS A 151 -20.85 11.75 6.69
C LYS A 151 -21.47 10.46 7.20
N LYS A 152 -21.37 9.37 6.43
CA LYS A 152 -21.86 8.04 6.84
C LYS A 152 -21.20 7.54 8.13
N ARG A 153 -19.90 7.79 8.31
CA ARG A 153 -19.19 7.44 9.54
C ARG A 153 -19.68 8.23 10.74
N LYS A 154 -19.91 9.54 10.58
CA LYS A 154 -20.46 10.39 11.66
C LYS A 154 -21.85 9.94 12.09
N GLU A 155 -22.75 9.64 11.15
CA GLU A 155 -24.09 9.15 11.44
C GLU A 155 -24.08 7.86 12.27
N LYS A 156 -23.17 6.92 11.95
CA LYS A 156 -22.98 5.71 12.76
C LYS A 156 -22.44 6.01 14.16
N PHE A 157 -21.48 6.93 14.28
CA PHE A 157 -20.87 7.31 15.55
C PHE A 157 -21.86 7.95 16.54
N VAL A 158 -22.82 8.70 16.05
CA VAL A 158 -23.88 9.31 16.89
C VAL A 158 -24.81 8.25 17.47
N ASN A 159 -24.97 7.12 16.78
CA ASN A 159 -25.86 6.04 17.20
C ASN A 159 -25.17 4.97 18.09
N GLU A 160 -23.84 4.91 18.08
CA GLU A 160 -23.07 4.02 18.96
C GLU A 160 -22.66 4.81 20.20
N SER A 161 -22.99 4.30 21.40
CA SER A 161 -22.71 5.01 22.67
C SER A 161 -21.26 5.55 22.69
N ILE A 162 -21.13 6.85 22.65
CA ILE A 162 -19.90 7.64 22.55
C ILE A 162 -18.78 7.15 23.52
N LYS A 163 -19.20 6.61 24.67
CA LYS A 163 -18.31 6.12 25.71
C LYS A 163 -17.49 4.88 25.32
N PHE A 164 -18.02 4.00 24.48
CA PHE A 164 -17.33 2.77 24.06
C PHE A 164 -16.35 3.05 22.93
N ALA A 165 -16.74 3.92 22.00
CA ALA A 165 -15.88 4.33 20.88
C ALA A 165 -14.67 5.15 21.35
N GLN A 166 -14.85 6.05 22.32
CA GLN A 166 -13.74 6.82 22.90
C GLN A 166 -12.75 5.93 23.66
N LEU A 167 -13.21 4.95 24.44
CA LEU A 167 -12.32 4.01 25.13
C LEU A 167 -11.53 3.13 24.17
N TYR A 168 -12.17 2.68 23.08
CA TYR A 168 -11.52 1.86 22.07
C TYR A 168 -10.46 2.66 21.28
N TYR A 169 -10.75 3.91 20.93
CA TYR A 169 -9.80 4.78 20.21
C TYR A 169 -8.64 5.23 21.09
N LEU A 170 -8.87 5.59 22.35
CA LEU A 170 -7.81 5.98 23.27
C LEU A 170 -6.84 4.81 23.56
N ASN A 171 -7.37 3.59 23.64
CA ASN A 171 -6.53 2.41 23.83
C ASN A 171 -5.78 2.01 22.54
N SER A 172 -6.34 2.24 21.34
CA SER A 172 -5.65 1.92 20.08
C SER A 172 -4.57 2.93 19.72
N VAL A 173 -4.73 4.20 20.10
CA VAL A 173 -3.71 5.24 19.88
C VAL A 173 -2.51 5.04 20.82
N SER A 174 -2.68 4.44 22.00
CA SER A 174 -1.56 4.11 22.88
C SER A 174 -0.65 2.99 22.38
N TYR A 175 -1.08 2.19 21.39
CA TYR A 175 -0.25 1.16 20.76
C TYR A 175 0.59 1.66 19.58
N THR A 176 0.42 2.92 19.15
CA THR A 176 1.18 3.51 18.04
C THR A 176 2.43 4.29 18.49
N HIS A 177 2.71 4.31 19.81
CA HIS A 177 3.86 5.03 20.39
C HIS A 177 4.77 4.15 21.26
N LEU A 178 4.79 2.82 21.02
CA LEU A 178 5.79 1.92 21.63
C LEU A 178 6.67 1.28 20.58
#